data_0f1170806f89ae172989ba69ad531acd
#
_entry.id   0f1170806f89ae172989ba69ad531acd
#
_cell.length_a   1.000
_cell.length_b   1.000
_cell.length_c   1.000
_cell.angle_alpha   90.00
_cell.angle_beta   90.00
_cell.angle_gamma   90.00
#
_symmetry.space_group_name_H-M   'P 1'
#
loop_
_entity.id
_entity.type
_entity.pdbx_description
1 polymer ?
#
loop_
_entity_poly.entity_id
_entity_poly.type
_entity_poly.pdbx_seq_one_letter_code
_entity_poly.pdbx_strand_id
1 'polypeptide(L)'
;MDFGLKGRRALVMGASAGLGYAIAEALVKEGATVAICSRGGDKLEQAAKKLGAALAVPCDLTQPGAAKALVEAVTAKLGGVDVLVVNTGGPPAGGFESLTAEQWQLGFQSLWMAAVDGIQAVLPGMKERQWGRVVLVTSLAAREAMNNLTISNGLRAGLLGLVKTVSNEVAQHGVTLNAVLPGYHATERMQQLGLTDEKVAPQIPARRLGRPEELAALTAFLASEQASYITGQSIAVDGGAQRGF
;
A
#
# COMPACT_ATOMS: atom_id res chain seq x y z
N MET A 1 -3.50 12.18 -20.02
CA MET A 1 -2.56 12.97 -19.18
C MET A 1 -1.33 12.12 -19.02
N ASP A 2 -0.14 12.65 -19.24
CA ASP A 2 1.10 11.90 -18.98
C ASP A 2 1.46 12.05 -17.49
N PHE A 3 1.59 10.97 -16.78
CA PHE A 3 1.92 10.98 -15.34
C PHE A 3 3.43 11.12 -15.06
N GLY A 4 4.28 11.13 -16.10
CA GLY A 4 5.74 11.22 -15.93
C GLY A 4 6.35 9.99 -15.27
N LEU A 5 5.68 8.83 -15.37
CA LEU A 5 6.11 7.58 -14.74
C LEU A 5 6.96 6.69 -15.67
N LYS A 6 7.06 7.03 -16.95
CA LYS A 6 7.85 6.26 -17.91
C LYS A 6 9.31 6.16 -17.46
N GLY A 7 9.78 4.92 -17.27
CA GLY A 7 11.14 4.63 -16.82
C GLY A 7 11.39 4.82 -15.30
N ARG A 8 10.41 5.28 -14.53
CA ARG A 8 10.49 5.29 -13.05
C ARG A 8 10.45 3.87 -12.51
N ARG A 9 11.23 3.59 -11.49
CA ARG A 9 11.35 2.29 -10.84
C ARG A 9 10.40 2.21 -9.67
N ALA A 10 9.41 1.35 -9.75
CA ALA A 10 8.39 1.20 -8.73
C ALA A 10 8.51 -0.15 -8.02
N LEU A 11 8.37 -0.14 -6.70
CA LEU A 11 8.20 -1.34 -5.89
C LEU A 11 6.80 -1.33 -5.29
N VAL A 12 6.01 -2.36 -5.60
CA VAL A 12 4.67 -2.57 -5.00
C VAL A 12 4.70 -3.81 -4.11
N MET A 13 4.54 -3.59 -2.82
CA MET A 13 4.45 -4.67 -1.85
C MET A 13 3.06 -5.33 -1.88
N GLY A 14 3.01 -6.64 -1.58
CA GLY A 14 1.74 -7.39 -1.51
C GLY A 14 0.96 -7.40 -2.82
N ALA A 15 1.63 -7.56 -3.97
CA ALA A 15 1.07 -7.32 -5.30
C ALA A 15 0.76 -8.58 -6.12
N SER A 16 0.68 -9.77 -5.50
CA SER A 16 0.28 -10.99 -6.22
C SER A 16 -1.22 -11.09 -6.51
N ALA A 17 -2.04 -10.23 -5.89
CA ALA A 17 -3.50 -10.19 -6.09
C ALA A 17 -4.12 -8.89 -5.55
N GLY A 18 -5.41 -8.67 -5.80
CA GLY A 18 -6.23 -7.62 -5.19
C GLY A 18 -5.72 -6.21 -5.46
N LEU A 19 -5.74 -5.35 -4.43
CA LEU A 19 -5.38 -3.93 -4.55
C LEU A 19 -3.94 -3.74 -5.01
N GLY A 20 -2.99 -4.49 -4.42
CA GLY A 20 -1.57 -4.39 -4.80
C GLY A 20 -1.33 -4.75 -6.27
N TYR A 21 -2.01 -5.78 -6.77
CA TYR A 21 -1.95 -6.18 -8.18
C TYR A 21 -2.48 -5.07 -9.09
N ALA A 22 -3.66 -4.52 -8.78
CA ALA A 22 -4.26 -3.44 -9.58
C ALA A 22 -3.38 -2.18 -9.59
N ILE A 23 -2.74 -1.85 -8.46
CA ILE A 23 -1.79 -0.73 -8.38
C ILE A 23 -0.56 -1.00 -9.26
N ALA A 24 0.02 -2.20 -9.18
CA ALA A 24 1.15 -2.58 -10.03
C ALA A 24 0.79 -2.52 -11.51
N GLU A 25 -0.41 -2.98 -11.89
CA GLU A 25 -0.92 -2.91 -13.25
C GLU A 25 -1.06 -1.47 -13.73
N ALA A 26 -1.61 -0.59 -12.92
CA ALA A 26 -1.74 0.83 -13.26
C ALA A 26 -0.37 1.48 -13.50
N LEU A 27 0.62 1.22 -12.63
CA LEU A 27 1.98 1.75 -12.79
C LEU A 27 2.69 1.20 -14.03
N VAL A 28 2.50 -0.09 -14.37
CA VAL A 28 3.02 -0.68 -15.62
C VAL A 28 2.40 -0.01 -16.84
N LYS A 29 1.08 0.23 -16.83
CA LYS A 29 0.38 0.92 -17.94
C LYS A 29 0.88 2.36 -18.15
N GLU A 30 1.33 3.02 -17.10
CA GLU A 30 1.96 4.35 -17.16
C GLU A 30 3.46 4.29 -17.53
N GLY A 31 3.98 3.12 -17.86
CA GLY A 31 5.36 2.92 -18.34
C GLY A 31 6.43 2.84 -17.25
N ALA A 32 6.05 2.64 -15.99
CA ALA A 32 7.00 2.39 -14.92
C ALA A 32 7.64 1.00 -15.03
N THR A 33 8.88 0.89 -14.59
CA THR A 33 9.58 -0.40 -14.40
C THR A 33 9.20 -0.95 -13.02
N VAL A 34 8.29 -1.92 -12.97
CA VAL A 34 7.66 -2.36 -11.72
C VAL A 34 8.29 -3.63 -11.17
N ALA A 35 8.71 -3.60 -9.92
CA ALA A 35 8.99 -4.76 -9.09
C ALA A 35 7.78 -5.05 -8.20
N ILE A 36 7.45 -6.33 -8.03
CA ILE A 36 6.38 -6.76 -7.12
C ILE A 36 6.90 -7.74 -6.09
N CYS A 37 6.28 -7.79 -4.92
CA CYS A 37 6.54 -8.82 -3.94
C CYS A 37 5.26 -9.40 -3.32
N SER A 38 5.36 -10.62 -2.86
CA SER A 38 4.45 -11.29 -1.96
C SER A 38 5.17 -12.47 -1.28
N ARG A 39 4.48 -13.25 -0.46
CA ARG A 39 5.05 -14.44 0.21
C ARG A 39 5.62 -15.50 -0.73
N GLY A 40 5.44 -15.34 -2.04
CA GLY A 40 6.02 -16.22 -3.05
C GLY A 40 5.05 -17.27 -3.60
N GLY A 41 5.64 -18.27 -4.31
CA GLY A 41 4.92 -19.34 -4.99
C GLY A 41 4.35 -18.93 -6.35
N ASP A 42 3.67 -19.88 -6.99
CA ASP A 42 3.12 -19.76 -8.35
C ASP A 42 2.26 -18.50 -8.55
N LYS A 43 1.56 -18.07 -7.49
CA LYS A 43 0.70 -16.88 -7.56
C LYS A 43 1.48 -15.59 -7.81
N LEU A 44 2.69 -15.46 -7.24
CA LEU A 44 3.57 -14.31 -7.48
C LEU A 44 4.15 -14.35 -8.90
N GLU A 45 4.61 -15.52 -9.35
CA GLU A 45 5.18 -15.69 -10.67
C GLU A 45 4.14 -15.44 -11.78
N GLN A 46 2.96 -15.99 -11.63
CA GLN A 46 1.84 -15.75 -12.54
C GLN A 46 1.44 -14.28 -12.61
N ALA A 47 1.38 -13.61 -11.45
CA ALA A 47 1.10 -12.18 -11.37
C ALA A 47 2.17 -11.37 -12.10
N ALA A 48 3.44 -11.65 -11.87
CA ALA A 48 4.57 -10.98 -12.53
C ALA A 48 4.50 -11.13 -14.05
N LYS A 49 4.27 -12.35 -14.52
CA LYS A 49 4.14 -12.65 -15.95
C LYS A 49 2.97 -11.90 -16.60
N LYS A 50 1.81 -11.91 -15.94
CA LYS A 50 0.60 -11.24 -16.44
C LYS A 50 0.75 -9.73 -16.48
N LEU A 51 1.41 -9.14 -15.49
CA LEU A 51 1.69 -7.71 -15.40
C LEU A 51 2.78 -7.26 -16.37
N GLY A 52 3.66 -8.15 -16.81
CA GLY A 52 4.93 -7.75 -17.43
C GLY A 52 5.87 -7.06 -16.42
N ALA A 53 5.81 -7.46 -15.14
CA ALA A 53 6.66 -6.90 -14.10
C ALA A 53 8.14 -7.21 -14.36
N ALA A 54 9.00 -6.22 -14.14
CA ALA A 54 10.44 -6.36 -14.36
C ALA A 54 11.12 -7.27 -13.33
N LEU A 55 10.54 -7.40 -12.14
CA LEU A 55 11.07 -8.22 -11.06
C LEU A 55 9.94 -8.73 -10.15
N ALA A 56 10.04 -9.99 -9.75
CA ALA A 56 9.22 -10.58 -8.71
C ALA A 56 10.11 -11.10 -7.58
N VAL A 57 9.88 -10.64 -6.36
CA VAL A 57 10.70 -11.00 -5.20
C VAL A 57 9.83 -11.68 -4.14
N PRO A 58 10.04 -12.96 -3.82
CA PRO A 58 9.42 -13.57 -2.66
C PRO A 58 9.82 -12.84 -1.38
N CYS A 59 8.85 -12.38 -0.60
CA CYS A 59 9.09 -11.66 0.64
C CYS A 59 7.92 -11.84 1.60
N ASP A 60 8.21 -12.28 2.81
CA ASP A 60 7.25 -12.32 3.91
C ASP A 60 7.47 -11.11 4.82
N LEU A 61 6.61 -10.11 4.69
CA LEU A 61 6.67 -8.87 5.47
C LEU A 61 6.39 -9.06 6.98
N THR A 62 6.03 -10.26 7.42
CA THR A 62 5.91 -10.58 8.85
C THR A 62 7.27 -10.85 9.50
N GLN A 63 8.33 -11.04 8.70
CA GLN A 63 9.67 -11.28 9.21
C GLN A 63 10.41 -9.97 9.48
N PRO A 64 11.10 -9.82 10.60
CA PRO A 64 11.89 -8.63 10.92
C PRO A 64 12.93 -8.33 9.83
N GLY A 65 13.01 -7.07 9.42
CA GLY A 65 13.95 -6.60 8.40
C GLY A 65 13.64 -7.01 6.97
N ALA A 66 12.57 -7.79 6.71
CA ALA A 66 12.24 -8.29 5.38
C ALA A 66 11.94 -7.15 4.38
N ALA A 67 11.28 -6.08 4.80
CA ALA A 67 10.98 -4.95 3.93
C ALA A 67 12.25 -4.19 3.52
N LYS A 68 13.22 -4.04 4.43
CA LYS A 68 14.53 -3.47 4.12
C LYS A 68 15.29 -4.34 3.12
N ALA A 69 15.41 -5.63 3.37
CA ALA A 69 16.09 -6.57 2.48
C ALA A 69 15.43 -6.61 1.08
N LEU A 70 14.10 -6.51 1.01
CA LEU A 70 13.35 -6.40 -0.24
C LEU A 70 13.77 -5.15 -1.04
N VAL A 71 13.81 -3.98 -0.40
CA VAL A 71 14.23 -2.72 -1.05
C VAL A 71 15.67 -2.82 -1.54
N GLU A 72 16.58 -3.39 -0.74
CA GLU A 72 17.97 -3.60 -1.11
C GLU A 72 18.09 -4.52 -2.34
N ALA A 73 17.35 -5.63 -2.36
CA ALA A 73 17.34 -6.57 -3.50
C ALA A 73 16.80 -5.91 -4.78
N VAL A 74 15.71 -5.13 -4.68
CA VAL A 74 15.16 -4.38 -5.82
C VAL A 74 16.14 -3.30 -6.30
N THR A 75 16.75 -2.57 -5.37
CA THR A 75 17.75 -1.54 -5.69
C THR A 75 18.95 -2.13 -6.42
N ALA A 76 19.46 -3.28 -5.99
CA ALA A 76 20.56 -3.97 -6.65
C ALA A 76 20.21 -4.41 -8.09
N LYS A 77 18.95 -4.74 -8.37
CA LYS A 77 18.51 -5.21 -9.70
C LYS A 77 18.07 -4.11 -10.63
N LEU A 78 17.39 -3.09 -10.13
CA LEU A 78 16.81 -2.00 -10.93
C LEU A 78 17.60 -0.68 -10.84
N GLY A 79 18.63 -0.60 -10.01
CA GLY A 79 19.42 0.61 -9.79
C GLY A 79 18.76 1.63 -8.83
N GLY A 80 17.67 1.27 -8.17
CA GLY A 80 16.99 2.12 -7.18
C GLY A 80 15.49 1.89 -7.13
N VAL A 81 14.82 2.60 -6.22
CA VAL A 81 13.36 2.67 -6.12
C VAL A 81 12.95 4.14 -6.11
N ASP A 82 12.15 4.53 -7.10
CA ASP A 82 11.62 5.90 -7.22
C ASP A 82 10.20 6.00 -6.65
N VAL A 83 9.42 4.94 -6.81
CA VAL A 83 8.06 4.83 -6.25
C VAL A 83 7.99 3.62 -5.32
N LEU A 84 7.61 3.84 -4.06
CA LEU A 84 7.34 2.78 -3.10
C LEU A 84 5.85 2.75 -2.76
N VAL A 85 5.19 1.63 -3.02
CA VAL A 85 3.83 1.37 -2.55
C VAL A 85 3.89 0.33 -1.43
N VAL A 86 3.62 0.77 -0.21
CA VAL A 86 3.54 -0.10 0.96
C VAL A 86 2.11 -0.63 1.06
N ASN A 87 1.90 -1.82 0.52
CA ASN A 87 0.64 -2.54 0.64
C ASN A 87 0.89 -3.88 1.33
N THR A 88 0.37 -4.03 2.52
CA THR A 88 0.55 -5.23 3.35
C THR A 88 -0.78 -5.96 3.52
N GLY A 89 -0.73 -7.22 3.88
CA GLY A 89 -1.92 -7.97 4.26
C GLY A 89 -2.59 -7.38 5.51
N GLY A 90 -3.83 -7.77 5.76
CA GLY A 90 -4.49 -7.43 7.02
C GLY A 90 -3.89 -8.21 8.19
N PRO A 91 -3.78 -7.61 9.39
CA PRO A 91 -3.37 -8.30 10.61
C PRO A 91 -4.48 -9.27 11.05
N PRO A 92 -4.22 -10.12 12.06
CA PRO A 92 -5.25 -10.93 12.68
C PRO A 92 -6.46 -10.09 13.11
N ALA A 93 -7.66 -10.57 12.77
CA ALA A 93 -8.90 -9.97 13.22
C ALA A 93 -9.27 -10.49 14.61
N GLY A 94 -9.92 -9.63 15.42
CA GLY A 94 -10.40 -9.99 16.75
C GLY A 94 -10.77 -8.76 17.57
N GLY A 95 -11.62 -8.99 18.58
CA GLY A 95 -11.89 -8.02 19.65
C GLY A 95 -10.72 -7.94 20.62
N PHE A 96 -10.64 -6.87 21.38
CA PHE A 96 -9.48 -6.57 22.25
C PHE A 96 -9.12 -7.72 23.21
N GLU A 97 -10.10 -8.28 23.88
CA GLU A 97 -9.89 -9.33 24.87
C GLU A 97 -9.50 -10.70 24.27
N SER A 98 -9.79 -10.92 22.99
CA SER A 98 -9.50 -12.20 22.31
C SER A 98 -8.14 -12.23 21.61
N LEU A 99 -7.46 -11.11 21.50
CA LEU A 99 -6.19 -11.00 20.80
C LEU A 99 -5.00 -11.34 21.73
N THR A 100 -4.14 -12.25 21.29
CA THR A 100 -2.94 -12.63 22.01
C THR A 100 -1.77 -11.68 21.76
N ALA A 101 -0.75 -11.72 22.62
CA ALA A 101 0.47 -10.93 22.47
C ALA A 101 1.17 -11.24 21.12
N GLU A 102 1.19 -12.51 20.70
CA GLU A 102 1.78 -12.94 19.42
C GLU A 102 1.04 -12.34 18.23
N GLN A 103 -0.30 -12.25 18.29
CA GLN A 103 -1.10 -11.63 17.24
C GLN A 103 -0.84 -10.11 17.14
N TRP A 104 -0.66 -9.45 18.28
CA TRP A 104 -0.24 -8.04 18.34
C TRP A 104 1.13 -7.85 17.71
N GLN A 105 2.10 -8.70 18.09
CA GLN A 105 3.46 -8.66 17.55
C GLN A 105 3.47 -8.87 16.04
N LEU A 106 2.71 -9.86 15.56
CA LEU A 106 2.56 -10.13 14.12
C LEU A 106 1.96 -8.94 13.38
N GLY A 107 0.90 -8.32 13.94
CA GLY A 107 0.30 -7.12 13.38
C GLY A 107 1.26 -5.94 13.34
N PHE A 108 1.99 -5.71 14.42
CA PHE A 108 3.00 -4.65 14.51
C PHE A 108 4.11 -4.86 13.47
N GLN A 109 4.65 -6.07 13.36
CA GLN A 109 5.70 -6.37 12.39
C GLN A 109 5.22 -6.18 10.95
N SER A 110 4.05 -6.75 10.62
CA SER A 110 3.55 -6.75 9.23
C SER A 110 2.99 -5.41 8.75
N LEU A 111 2.45 -4.58 9.64
CA LEU A 111 1.89 -3.28 9.29
C LEU A 111 2.85 -2.13 9.56
N TRP A 112 3.34 -2.05 10.81
CA TRP A 112 4.13 -0.91 11.26
C TRP A 112 5.59 -1.02 10.81
N MET A 113 6.27 -2.08 11.21
CA MET A 113 7.70 -2.23 10.89
C MET A 113 7.94 -2.43 9.39
N ALA A 114 7.07 -3.13 8.67
CA ALA A 114 7.18 -3.23 7.22
C ALA A 114 7.11 -1.85 6.54
N ALA A 115 6.28 -0.93 7.03
CA ALA A 115 6.22 0.44 6.52
C ALA A 115 7.49 1.23 6.89
N VAL A 116 7.90 1.19 8.16
CA VAL A 116 9.09 1.91 8.65
C VAL A 116 10.35 1.45 7.91
N ASP A 117 10.61 0.15 7.87
CA ASP A 117 11.80 -0.43 7.23
C ASP A 117 11.83 -0.11 5.72
N GLY A 118 10.68 -0.26 5.04
CA GLY A 118 10.58 0.05 3.62
C GLY A 118 10.82 1.51 3.30
N ILE A 119 10.22 2.43 4.08
CA ILE A 119 10.41 3.87 3.90
C ILE A 119 11.86 4.25 4.18
N GLN A 120 12.42 3.83 5.32
CA GLN A 120 13.81 4.13 5.67
C GLN A 120 14.81 3.65 4.62
N ALA A 121 14.55 2.50 4.02
CA ALA A 121 15.45 1.92 3.01
C ALA A 121 15.42 2.67 1.66
N VAL A 122 14.29 3.27 1.25
CA VAL A 122 14.21 4.01 -0.02
C VAL A 122 14.64 5.47 0.09
N LEU A 123 14.47 6.08 1.26
CA LEU A 123 14.67 7.53 1.44
C LEU A 123 16.07 8.03 1.06
N PRO A 124 17.19 7.39 1.39
CA PRO A 124 18.52 7.89 1.02
C PRO A 124 18.64 8.09 -0.50
N GLY A 125 18.30 7.08 -1.30
CA GLY A 125 18.36 7.18 -2.75
C GLY A 125 17.33 8.16 -3.34
N MET A 126 16.13 8.27 -2.77
CA MET A 126 15.14 9.25 -3.21
C MET A 126 15.63 10.68 -2.94
N LYS A 127 16.20 10.94 -1.76
CA LYS A 127 16.79 12.25 -1.40
C LYS A 127 17.95 12.62 -2.31
N GLU A 128 18.86 11.70 -2.60
CA GLU A 128 19.98 11.91 -3.51
C GLU A 128 19.52 12.31 -4.91
N ARG A 129 18.47 11.66 -5.43
CA ARG A 129 17.89 11.97 -6.74
C ARG A 129 16.94 13.16 -6.74
N GLN A 130 16.67 13.77 -5.57
CA GLN A 130 15.70 14.86 -5.39
C GLN A 130 14.31 14.51 -5.96
N TRP A 131 13.95 13.24 -5.89
CA TRP A 131 12.68 12.73 -6.37
C TRP A 131 12.30 11.41 -5.68
N GLY A 132 11.09 11.31 -5.22
CA GLY A 132 10.54 10.09 -4.65
C GLY A 132 9.04 10.17 -4.41
N ARG A 133 8.36 9.03 -4.50
CA ARG A 133 6.93 8.90 -4.21
C ARG A 133 6.70 7.70 -3.30
N VAL A 134 6.15 7.94 -2.14
CA VAL A 134 5.78 6.87 -1.19
C VAL A 134 4.28 6.92 -0.97
N VAL A 135 3.60 5.80 -1.20
CA VAL A 135 2.16 5.66 -0.97
C VAL A 135 1.90 4.47 -0.05
N LEU A 136 1.29 4.73 1.11
CA LEU A 136 0.84 3.68 2.03
C LEU A 136 -0.60 3.31 1.73
N VAL A 137 -0.85 2.04 1.47
CA VAL A 137 -2.22 1.49 1.40
C VAL A 137 -2.62 1.10 2.82
N THR A 138 -3.40 1.97 3.47
CA THR A 138 -3.85 1.74 4.84
C THR A 138 -5.26 1.10 4.87
N SER A 139 -6.25 1.77 5.40
CA SER A 139 -7.64 1.31 5.47
C SER A 139 -8.54 2.45 5.96
N LEU A 140 -9.80 2.40 5.63
CA LEU A 140 -10.83 3.21 6.29
C LEU A 140 -10.79 3.05 7.83
N ALA A 141 -10.42 1.85 8.31
CA ALA A 141 -10.20 1.55 9.73
C ALA A 141 -9.15 2.44 10.43
N ALA A 142 -8.34 3.18 9.67
CA ALA A 142 -7.40 4.17 10.22
C ALA A 142 -8.08 5.44 10.74
N ARG A 143 -9.30 5.73 10.28
CA ARG A 143 -10.09 6.91 10.69
C ARG A 143 -11.37 6.52 11.44
N GLU A 144 -11.97 5.41 11.08
CA GLU A 144 -13.19 4.91 11.72
C GLU A 144 -12.95 3.52 12.28
N ALA A 145 -13.06 3.36 13.60
CA ALA A 145 -12.86 2.07 14.24
C ALA A 145 -13.93 1.07 13.77
N MET A 146 -13.47 -0.06 13.28
CA MET A 146 -14.33 -1.15 12.82
C MET A 146 -14.31 -2.29 13.84
N ASN A 147 -15.48 -2.87 14.10
CA ASN A 147 -15.61 -3.99 15.03
C ASN A 147 -14.71 -5.17 14.58
N ASN A 148 -14.14 -5.87 15.55
CA ASN A 148 -13.26 -7.02 15.35
C ASN A 148 -11.99 -6.73 14.52
N LEU A 149 -11.58 -5.47 14.37
CA LEU A 149 -10.36 -5.07 13.70
C LEU A 149 -9.41 -4.29 14.62
N THR A 150 -9.33 -4.65 15.90
CA THR A 150 -8.64 -3.87 16.95
C THR A 150 -7.18 -3.56 16.61
N ILE A 151 -6.40 -4.55 16.18
CA ILE A 151 -5.00 -4.34 15.76
C ILE A 151 -4.94 -3.39 14.54
N SER A 152 -5.80 -3.62 13.56
CA SER A 152 -5.85 -2.80 12.35
C SER A 152 -6.21 -1.35 12.67
N ASN A 153 -7.23 -1.13 13.50
CA ASN A 153 -7.67 0.22 13.90
C ASN A 153 -6.52 1.00 14.56
N GLY A 154 -5.86 0.39 15.55
CA GLY A 154 -4.79 1.05 16.29
C GLY A 154 -3.56 1.34 15.43
N LEU A 155 -3.03 0.33 14.76
CA LEU A 155 -1.78 0.46 14.01
C LEU A 155 -1.95 1.34 12.75
N ARG A 156 -3.06 1.21 12.04
CA ARG A 156 -3.28 2.00 10.82
C ARG A 156 -3.57 3.47 11.13
N ALA A 157 -4.23 3.76 12.24
CA ALA A 157 -4.38 5.14 12.71
C ALA A 157 -3.02 5.77 13.01
N GLY A 158 -2.13 5.04 13.69
CA GLY A 158 -0.76 5.49 13.95
C GLY A 158 0.03 5.75 12.66
N LEU A 159 -0.14 4.94 11.61
CA LEU A 159 0.52 5.16 10.32
C LEU A 159 0.15 6.50 9.68
N LEU A 160 -1.04 7.05 9.92
CA LEU A 160 -1.39 8.39 9.40
C LEU A 160 -0.53 9.48 10.05
N GLY A 161 -0.22 9.34 11.35
CA GLY A 161 0.72 10.21 12.04
C GLY A 161 2.14 10.10 11.47
N LEU A 162 2.61 8.87 11.22
CA LEU A 162 3.90 8.62 10.57
C LEU A 162 3.97 9.27 9.18
N VAL A 163 2.92 9.11 8.35
CA VAL A 163 2.82 9.76 7.04
C VAL A 163 3.00 11.26 7.15
N LYS A 164 2.32 11.90 8.09
CA LYS A 164 2.41 13.36 8.27
C LYS A 164 3.80 13.80 8.73
N THR A 165 4.37 13.11 9.71
CA THR A 165 5.69 13.45 10.25
C THR A 165 6.78 13.31 9.20
N VAL A 166 6.87 12.13 8.56
CA VAL A 166 7.91 11.86 7.57
C VAL A 166 7.76 12.77 6.34
N SER A 167 6.52 13.06 5.90
CA SER A 167 6.30 13.98 4.77
C SER A 167 6.92 15.36 4.99
N ASN A 168 6.82 15.89 6.21
CA ASN A 168 7.41 17.18 6.56
C ASN A 168 8.96 17.17 6.50
N GLU A 169 9.56 16.03 6.88
CA GLU A 169 11.02 15.87 6.91
C GLU A 169 11.63 15.73 5.51
N VAL A 170 10.85 15.19 4.53
CA VAL A 170 11.40 14.81 3.22
C VAL A 170 10.95 15.70 2.06
N ALA A 171 9.92 16.53 2.26
CA ALA A 171 9.34 17.36 1.19
C ALA A 171 10.37 18.26 0.49
N GLN A 172 11.31 18.84 1.24
CA GLN A 172 12.39 19.67 0.69
C GLN A 172 13.32 18.95 -0.29
N HIS A 173 13.29 17.62 -0.30
CA HIS A 173 14.07 16.78 -1.21
C HIS A 173 13.25 16.29 -2.42
N GLY A 174 12.10 16.89 -2.71
CA GLY A 174 11.23 16.46 -3.80
C GLY A 174 10.55 15.09 -3.58
N VAL A 175 10.53 14.61 -2.33
CA VAL A 175 9.91 13.35 -1.94
C VAL A 175 8.53 13.62 -1.35
N THR A 176 7.50 12.95 -1.87
CA THR A 176 6.15 12.98 -1.28
C THR A 176 5.83 11.67 -0.59
N LEU A 177 5.06 11.76 0.49
CA LEU A 177 4.60 10.60 1.24
C LEU A 177 3.12 10.79 1.59
N ASN A 178 2.26 9.89 1.06
CA ASN A 178 0.82 9.97 1.23
C ASN A 178 0.24 8.59 1.61
N ALA A 179 -0.98 8.57 2.12
CA ALA A 179 -1.75 7.36 2.36
C ALA A 179 -3.03 7.34 1.54
N VAL A 180 -3.40 6.16 1.03
CA VAL A 180 -4.72 5.86 0.49
C VAL A 180 -5.44 4.95 1.46
N LEU A 181 -6.72 5.23 1.72
CA LEU A 181 -7.55 4.51 2.67
C LEU A 181 -8.67 3.78 1.91
N PRO A 182 -8.44 2.52 1.51
CA PRO A 182 -9.49 1.74 0.89
C PRO A 182 -10.65 1.51 1.86
N GLY A 183 -11.86 1.71 1.37
CA GLY A 183 -13.06 1.14 1.93
C GLY A 183 -13.26 -0.31 1.47
N TYR A 184 -14.49 -0.69 1.17
CA TYR A 184 -14.84 -2.02 0.69
C TYR A 184 -14.62 -2.13 -0.82
N HIS A 185 -13.58 -2.87 -1.24
CA HIS A 185 -13.25 -3.12 -2.65
C HIS A 185 -13.44 -4.58 -3.01
N ALA A 186 -13.94 -4.86 -4.20
CA ALA A 186 -14.15 -6.21 -4.72
C ALA A 186 -12.82 -6.95 -4.92
N THR A 187 -12.36 -7.67 -3.91
CA THR A 187 -11.12 -8.46 -3.91
C THR A 187 -11.39 -9.89 -3.45
N GLU A 188 -10.50 -10.83 -3.80
CA GLU A 188 -10.56 -12.20 -3.27
C GLU A 188 -10.65 -12.22 -1.73
N ARG A 189 -10.00 -11.30 -1.05
CA ARG A 189 -10.04 -11.19 0.41
C ARG A 189 -11.44 -10.90 0.93
N MET A 190 -12.18 -10.02 0.26
CA MET A 190 -13.57 -9.69 0.62
C MET A 190 -14.47 -10.90 0.41
N GLN A 191 -14.30 -11.64 -0.69
CA GLN A 191 -15.04 -12.87 -0.94
C GLN A 191 -14.76 -13.94 0.14
N GLN A 192 -13.49 -14.13 0.52
CA GLN A 192 -13.11 -15.06 1.61
C GLN A 192 -13.72 -14.68 2.96
N LEU A 193 -13.96 -13.41 3.20
CA LEU A 193 -14.64 -12.89 4.40
C LEU A 193 -16.18 -12.95 4.28
N GLY A 194 -16.72 -13.44 3.16
CA GLY A 194 -18.15 -13.48 2.89
C GLY A 194 -18.82 -12.10 2.79
N LEU A 195 -18.03 -11.08 2.48
CA LEU A 195 -18.47 -9.69 2.30
C LEU A 195 -18.78 -9.45 0.83
N THR A 196 -20.02 -9.77 0.43
CA THR A 196 -20.51 -9.60 -0.95
C THR A 196 -21.15 -8.22 -1.14
N ASP A 197 -21.35 -7.81 -2.39
CA ASP A 197 -22.07 -6.58 -2.74
C ASP A 197 -23.42 -6.48 -2.02
N GLU A 198 -24.19 -7.56 -2.01
CA GLU A 198 -25.53 -7.60 -1.38
C GLU A 198 -25.50 -7.27 0.11
N LYS A 199 -24.45 -7.72 0.83
CA LYS A 199 -24.31 -7.49 2.27
C LYS A 199 -23.72 -6.12 2.60
N VAL A 200 -22.84 -5.60 1.79
CA VAL A 200 -22.01 -4.43 2.12
C VAL A 200 -22.48 -3.17 1.37
N ALA A 201 -22.94 -3.28 0.14
CA ALA A 201 -23.39 -2.14 -0.65
C ALA A 201 -24.49 -1.29 0.03
N PRO A 202 -25.46 -1.86 0.79
CA PRO A 202 -26.45 -1.06 1.53
C PRO A 202 -25.83 -0.10 2.54
N GLN A 203 -24.61 -0.38 3.03
CA GLN A 203 -23.90 0.43 4.01
C GLN A 203 -23.03 1.52 3.38
N ILE A 204 -22.83 1.46 2.06
CA ILE A 204 -21.98 2.39 1.29
C ILE A 204 -22.88 3.38 0.55
N PRO A 205 -22.70 4.70 0.66
CA PRO A 205 -23.48 5.68 -0.11
C PRO A 205 -23.48 5.44 -1.62
N ALA A 206 -22.34 5.02 -2.20
CA ALA A 206 -22.25 4.66 -3.62
C ALA A 206 -22.99 3.36 -4.00
N ARG A 207 -23.54 2.60 -3.01
CA ARG A 207 -24.35 1.40 -3.21
C ARG A 207 -23.67 0.26 -3.98
N ARG A 208 -22.35 0.18 -3.93
CA ARG A 208 -21.54 -0.89 -4.52
C ARG A 208 -20.18 -1.01 -3.84
N LEU A 209 -19.52 -2.13 -4.04
CA LEU A 209 -18.10 -2.23 -3.74
C LEU A 209 -17.28 -1.37 -4.72
N GLY A 210 -16.17 -0.82 -4.26
CA GLY A 210 -15.17 -0.22 -5.12
C GLY A 210 -14.48 -1.27 -5.99
N ARG A 211 -14.09 -0.92 -7.19
CA ARG A 211 -13.20 -1.77 -8.00
C ARG A 211 -11.75 -1.50 -7.59
N PRO A 212 -10.88 -2.52 -7.58
CA PRO A 212 -9.45 -2.34 -7.28
C PRO A 212 -8.78 -1.26 -8.14
N GLU A 213 -9.22 -1.12 -9.40
CA GLU A 213 -8.71 -0.15 -10.36
C GLU A 213 -9.02 1.31 -9.94
N GLU A 214 -10.09 1.55 -9.19
CA GLU A 214 -10.45 2.89 -8.72
C GLU A 214 -9.46 3.38 -7.65
N LEU A 215 -9.00 2.47 -6.76
CA LEU A 215 -7.92 2.77 -5.82
C LEU A 215 -6.58 2.90 -6.54
N ALA A 216 -6.32 2.04 -7.51
CA ALA A 216 -5.09 2.04 -8.29
C ALA A 216 -4.91 3.34 -9.08
N ALA A 217 -5.98 3.89 -9.65
CA ALA A 217 -5.95 5.16 -10.37
C ALA A 217 -5.49 6.32 -9.48
N LEU A 218 -6.03 6.43 -8.24
CA LEU A 218 -5.56 7.44 -7.28
C LEU A 218 -4.11 7.19 -6.88
N THR A 219 -3.72 5.93 -6.68
CA THR A 219 -2.35 5.59 -6.28
C THR A 219 -1.34 5.94 -7.38
N ALA A 220 -1.67 5.66 -8.65
CA ALA A 220 -0.85 6.05 -9.80
C ALA A 220 -0.75 7.58 -9.94
N PHE A 221 -1.86 8.31 -9.72
CA PHE A 221 -1.84 9.77 -9.68
C PHE A 221 -0.92 10.30 -8.56
N LEU A 222 -1.02 9.77 -7.34
CA LEU A 222 -0.16 10.19 -6.23
C LEU A 222 1.33 9.84 -6.46
N ALA A 223 1.61 8.85 -7.28
CA ALA A 223 2.97 8.50 -7.71
C ALA A 223 3.49 9.38 -8.85
N SER A 224 2.69 10.24 -9.45
CA SER A 224 3.00 11.02 -10.65
C SER A 224 3.79 12.31 -10.36
N GLU A 225 4.28 12.95 -11.43
CA GLU A 225 4.83 14.30 -11.38
C GLU A 225 3.76 15.34 -11.00
N GLN A 226 2.51 15.15 -11.45
CA GLN A 226 1.40 16.06 -11.21
C GLN A 226 1.01 16.14 -9.73
N ALA A 227 1.34 15.11 -8.95
CA ALA A 227 1.10 15.08 -7.50
C ALA A 227 2.28 15.62 -6.67
N SER A 228 3.27 16.30 -7.28
CA SER A 228 4.49 16.76 -6.61
C SER A 228 4.24 17.74 -5.45
N TYR A 229 3.09 18.41 -5.42
CA TYR A 229 2.70 19.31 -4.32
C TYR A 229 1.68 18.70 -3.35
N ILE A 230 1.40 17.39 -3.48
CA ILE A 230 0.50 16.64 -2.60
C ILE A 230 1.37 15.74 -1.71
N THR A 231 1.51 16.12 -0.43
CA THR A 231 2.28 15.31 0.54
C THR A 231 1.66 15.39 1.93
N GLY A 232 1.84 14.35 2.74
CA GLY A 232 1.29 14.24 4.08
C GLY A 232 -0.24 14.09 4.11
N GLN A 233 -0.84 13.65 3.00
CA GLN A 233 -2.28 13.48 2.87
C GLN A 233 -2.71 12.02 3.11
N SER A 234 -3.94 11.87 3.59
CA SER A 234 -4.59 10.58 3.78
C SER A 234 -5.94 10.64 3.09
N ILE A 235 -6.07 9.95 1.96
CA ILE A 235 -7.23 10.08 1.06
C ILE A 235 -8.04 8.79 1.05
N ALA A 236 -9.32 8.89 1.42
CA ALA A 236 -10.24 7.76 1.36
C ALA A 236 -10.68 7.47 -0.08
N VAL A 237 -10.77 6.17 -0.41
CA VAL A 237 -11.37 5.66 -1.65
C VAL A 237 -12.40 4.61 -1.21
N ASP A 238 -13.61 5.04 -0.90
CA ASP A 238 -14.55 4.24 -0.09
C ASP A 238 -16.02 4.38 -0.49
N GLY A 239 -16.32 5.11 -1.57
CA GLY A 239 -17.69 5.33 -2.02
C GLY A 239 -18.54 6.16 -1.06
N GLY A 240 -17.88 6.95 -0.17
CA GLY A 240 -18.53 7.78 0.84
C GLY A 240 -18.85 7.01 2.14
N ALA A 241 -18.25 5.84 2.37
CA ALA A 241 -18.53 5.03 3.56
C ALA A 241 -18.02 5.67 4.86
N GLN A 242 -16.94 6.47 4.79
CA GLN A 242 -16.46 7.25 5.94
C GLN A 242 -17.51 8.30 6.36
N ARG A 243 -17.77 8.38 7.66
CA ARG A 243 -18.80 9.30 8.21
C ARG A 243 -18.23 10.63 8.70
N GLY A 244 -16.94 10.67 9.01
CA GLY A 244 -16.21 11.88 9.40
C GLY A 244 -15.55 12.58 8.20
N PHE A 245 -15.04 13.80 8.41
CA PHE A 245 -14.21 14.55 7.45
C PHE A 245 -12.75 14.55 7.86
#